data_c6727fcc78faf0d5f3478bee4870ff9e
#
_entry.id   c6727fcc78faf0d5f3478bee4870ff9e
#
_cell.length_a   1.000
_cell.length_b   1.000
_cell.length_c   1.000
_cell.angle_alpha   90.00
_cell.angle_beta   90.00
_cell.angle_gamma   90.00
#
_symmetry.space_group_name_H-M   'P 1'
#
loop_
_entity.id
_entity.type
_entity.pdbx_description
1 polymer ?
#
loop_
_entity_poly.entity_id
_entity_poly.type
_entity_poly.pdbx_seq_one_letter_code
_entity_poly.pdbx_strand_id
1 'polypeptide(L)'
;MKKVFALPFGRLHHLIIDCPDPMAEARFWSAILGDPITYVDADFVVVSASTTASGLAFQRADDLTPSTWPDPAVPQQMHLDVMVDDQAAAGEAALALGARRLPGDHVYADPAGHPFCLIRRPTWAPPVN
;
A
#
# COMPACT_ATOMS: atom_id res chain seq x y z
N MET A 1 -19.96 26.90 22.05
CA MET A 1 -20.72 26.61 20.83
C MET A 1 -20.68 25.11 20.53
N LYS A 2 -21.80 24.55 20.23
CA LYS A 2 -21.88 23.14 19.92
C LYS A 2 -21.50 22.90 18.46
N LYS A 3 -20.52 22.03 18.22
CA LYS A 3 -20.09 21.66 16.89
C LYS A 3 -21.04 20.59 16.33
N VAL A 4 -21.55 20.83 15.12
CA VAL A 4 -22.46 19.90 14.46
C VAL A 4 -21.76 19.32 13.24
N PHE A 5 -21.72 17.98 13.15
CA PHE A 5 -21.20 17.27 12.00
C PHE A 5 -22.38 16.73 11.19
N ALA A 6 -22.30 16.90 9.88
CA ALA A 6 -23.24 16.23 8.99
C ALA A 6 -23.09 14.72 9.11
N LEU A 7 -24.20 13.99 9.02
CA LEU A 7 -24.15 12.55 8.98
C LEU A 7 -23.52 12.11 7.65
N PRO A 8 -22.57 11.18 7.68
CA PRO A 8 -21.98 10.67 6.45
C PRO A 8 -23.00 9.82 5.69
N PHE A 9 -22.91 9.84 4.35
CA PHE A 9 -23.74 8.97 3.52
C PHE A 9 -22.91 7.87 2.83
N GLY A 10 -21.65 7.72 3.19
CA GLY A 10 -20.77 6.70 2.64
C GLY A 10 -19.64 6.36 3.59
N ARG A 11 -19.02 5.23 3.36
CA ARG A 11 -17.79 4.78 4.04
C ARG A 11 -16.83 4.27 3.02
N LEU A 12 -15.53 4.47 3.27
CA LEU A 12 -14.50 3.91 2.42
C LEU A 12 -14.62 2.38 2.42
N HIS A 13 -14.73 1.78 1.23
CA HIS A 13 -14.75 0.33 1.09
C HIS A 13 -13.33 -0.21 0.97
N HIS A 14 -12.65 0.10 -0.13
CA HIS A 14 -11.25 -0.26 -0.34
C HIS A 14 -10.54 0.87 -1.07
N LEU A 15 -9.22 0.99 -0.87
CA LEU A 15 -8.36 1.69 -1.80
C LEU A 15 -7.98 0.71 -2.90
N ILE A 16 -8.30 1.03 -4.15
CA ILE A 16 -8.04 0.15 -5.29
C ILE A 16 -6.79 0.62 -6.01
N ILE A 17 -5.86 -0.30 -6.22
CA ILE A 17 -4.54 -0.06 -6.81
C ILE A 17 -4.43 -0.87 -8.08
N ASP A 18 -4.15 -0.21 -9.19
CA ASP A 18 -3.97 -0.87 -10.48
C ASP A 18 -2.62 -1.56 -10.54
N CYS A 19 -2.58 -2.73 -11.14
CA CYS A 19 -1.35 -3.52 -11.27
C CYS A 19 -1.49 -4.54 -12.40
N PRO A 20 -0.38 -4.96 -13.03
CA PRO A 20 -0.46 -5.99 -14.07
C PRO A 20 -0.73 -7.40 -13.50
N ASP A 21 -0.32 -7.67 -12.25
CA ASP A 21 -0.48 -8.97 -11.60
C ASP A 21 -1.08 -8.79 -10.21
N PRO A 22 -2.42 -8.86 -10.07
CA PRO A 22 -3.07 -8.62 -8.77
C PRO A 22 -2.63 -9.57 -7.65
N MET A 23 -2.38 -10.83 -7.95
CA MET A 23 -1.95 -11.78 -6.93
C MET A 23 -0.53 -11.47 -6.42
N ALA A 24 0.39 -11.12 -7.31
CA ALA A 24 1.75 -10.75 -6.92
C ALA A 24 1.75 -9.49 -6.05
N GLU A 25 0.97 -8.47 -6.41
CA GLU A 25 0.80 -7.27 -5.60
C GLU A 25 0.20 -7.59 -4.24
N ALA A 26 -0.86 -8.40 -4.22
CA ALA A 26 -1.52 -8.77 -2.97
C ALA A 26 -0.60 -9.55 -2.03
N ARG A 27 0.20 -10.47 -2.55
CA ARG A 27 1.18 -11.21 -1.74
C ARG A 27 2.23 -10.29 -1.14
N PHE A 28 2.71 -9.33 -1.91
CA PHE A 28 3.67 -8.34 -1.42
C PHE A 28 3.09 -7.53 -0.26
N TRP A 29 1.92 -6.93 -0.46
CA TRP A 29 1.30 -6.09 0.56
C TRP A 29 0.79 -6.88 1.76
N SER A 30 0.32 -8.10 1.55
CA SER A 30 -0.04 -9.02 2.64
C SER A 30 1.17 -9.29 3.54
N ALA A 31 2.33 -9.52 2.95
CA ALA A 31 3.56 -9.78 3.71
C ALA A 31 4.01 -8.54 4.50
N ILE A 32 3.92 -7.35 3.90
CA ILE A 32 4.32 -6.11 4.60
C ILE A 32 3.37 -5.79 5.75
N LEU A 33 2.06 -5.86 5.51
CA LEU A 33 1.07 -5.39 6.47
C LEU A 33 0.64 -6.46 7.47
N GLY A 34 0.91 -7.74 7.18
CA GLY A 34 0.46 -8.84 8.01
C GLY A 34 -1.02 -9.18 7.87
N ASP A 35 -1.74 -8.53 6.97
CA ASP A 35 -3.14 -8.82 6.72
C ASP A 35 -3.29 -9.93 5.69
N PRO A 36 -4.28 -10.82 5.85
CA PRO A 36 -4.50 -11.91 4.90
C PRO A 36 -5.10 -11.45 3.58
N ILE A 37 -4.96 -12.28 2.56
CA ILE A 37 -5.71 -12.16 1.31
C ILE A 37 -7.11 -12.68 1.59
N THR A 38 -8.13 -11.82 1.42
CA THR A 38 -9.50 -12.12 1.83
C THR A 38 -10.48 -12.32 0.66
N TYR A 39 -10.08 -11.98 -0.54
CA TYR A 39 -10.86 -12.20 -1.75
C TYR A 39 -9.94 -12.36 -2.94
N VAL A 40 -10.25 -13.30 -3.82
CA VAL A 40 -9.45 -13.60 -5.03
C VAL A 40 -10.36 -13.87 -6.22
N ASP A 41 -10.13 -13.17 -7.32
CA ASP A 41 -10.51 -13.63 -8.65
C ASP A 41 -9.37 -13.27 -9.63
N ALA A 42 -9.54 -13.57 -10.91
CA ALA A 42 -8.47 -13.40 -11.89
C ALA A 42 -8.02 -11.93 -12.05
N ASP A 43 -8.90 -10.98 -11.79
CA ASP A 43 -8.68 -9.57 -12.08
C ASP A 43 -8.69 -8.69 -10.84
N PHE A 44 -8.98 -9.25 -9.66
CA PHE A 44 -9.18 -8.47 -8.45
C PHE A 44 -8.86 -9.30 -7.20
N VAL A 45 -7.96 -8.79 -6.36
CA VAL A 45 -7.52 -9.47 -5.13
C VAL A 45 -7.53 -8.47 -3.98
N VAL A 46 -8.05 -8.87 -2.83
CA VAL A 46 -8.18 -8.00 -1.66
C VAL A 46 -7.27 -8.47 -0.53
N VAL A 47 -6.59 -7.52 0.09
CA VAL A 47 -5.83 -7.69 1.33
C VAL A 47 -6.51 -6.84 2.41
N SER A 48 -7.01 -7.49 3.44
CA SER A 48 -7.70 -6.81 4.53
C SER A 48 -7.61 -7.65 5.81
N ALA A 49 -7.92 -7.04 6.94
CA ALA A 49 -7.83 -7.73 8.24
C ALA A 49 -8.80 -8.91 8.33
N SER A 50 -9.94 -8.83 7.64
CA SER A 50 -10.95 -9.89 7.58
C SER A 50 -11.82 -9.70 6.34
N THR A 51 -12.70 -10.68 6.07
CA THR A 51 -13.65 -10.60 4.95
C THR A 51 -14.68 -9.49 5.10
N THR A 52 -14.78 -8.89 6.29
CA THR A 52 -15.73 -7.80 6.57
C THR A 52 -15.03 -6.48 6.87
N ALA A 53 -13.72 -6.41 6.69
CA ALA A 53 -12.93 -5.20 6.91
C ALA A 53 -12.52 -4.57 5.58
N SER A 54 -12.47 -3.26 5.54
CA SER A 54 -11.91 -2.50 4.43
C SER A 54 -10.39 -2.68 4.37
N GLY A 55 -9.82 -2.62 3.19
CA GLY A 55 -8.38 -2.77 3.01
C GLY A 55 -7.90 -2.27 1.68
N LEU A 56 -6.88 -2.93 1.14
CA LEU A 56 -6.33 -2.66 -0.18
C LEU A 56 -6.89 -3.69 -1.16
N ALA A 57 -7.24 -3.23 -2.35
CA ALA A 57 -7.64 -4.12 -3.45
C ALA A 57 -6.73 -3.87 -4.64
N PHE A 58 -6.38 -4.92 -5.34
CA PHE A 58 -5.46 -4.87 -6.46
C PHE A 58 -6.21 -5.32 -7.70
N GLN A 59 -6.34 -4.39 -8.66
CA GLN A 59 -7.13 -4.59 -9.86
C GLN A 59 -6.21 -4.72 -11.07
N ARG A 60 -6.48 -5.72 -11.92
CA ARG A 60 -5.66 -5.92 -13.12
C ARG A 60 -5.77 -4.72 -14.06
N ALA A 61 -4.61 -4.21 -14.44
CA ALA A 61 -4.46 -3.16 -15.44
C ALA A 61 -3.20 -3.52 -16.25
N ASP A 62 -3.38 -4.26 -17.34
CA ASP A 62 -2.26 -4.80 -18.12
C ASP A 62 -1.43 -3.72 -18.78
N ASP A 63 -2.02 -2.55 -19.02
CA ASP A 63 -1.39 -1.40 -19.67
C ASP A 63 -0.89 -0.35 -18.65
N LEU A 64 -0.81 -0.69 -17.38
CA LEU A 64 -0.29 0.24 -16.38
C LEU A 64 1.11 0.72 -16.74
N THR A 65 1.29 2.03 -16.80
CA THR A 65 2.60 2.65 -16.91
C THR A 65 3.11 2.96 -15.50
N PRO A 66 4.21 2.33 -15.05
CA PRO A 66 4.73 2.60 -13.72
C PRO A 66 5.13 4.06 -13.53
N SER A 67 5.00 4.55 -12.29
CA SER A 67 5.46 5.88 -11.93
C SER A 67 6.96 6.03 -12.18
N THR A 68 7.37 7.22 -12.60
CA THR A 68 8.78 7.58 -12.79
C THR A 68 9.33 8.39 -11.62
N TRP A 69 8.70 8.29 -10.45
CA TRP A 69 9.14 9.00 -9.26
C TRP A 69 10.68 8.98 -9.10
N PRO A 70 11.34 10.12 -8.81
CA PRO A 70 10.76 11.44 -8.57
C PRO A 70 10.53 12.29 -9.82
N ASP A 71 10.77 11.74 -11.01
CA ASP A 71 10.52 12.42 -12.28
C ASP A 71 9.00 12.57 -12.49
N PRO A 72 8.49 13.77 -12.78
CA PRO A 72 7.05 13.99 -12.95
C PRO A 72 6.47 13.50 -14.27
N ALA A 73 7.28 12.91 -15.16
CA ALA A 73 6.81 12.42 -16.46
C ALA A 73 5.64 11.45 -16.32
N VAL A 74 5.72 10.50 -15.38
CA VAL A 74 4.61 9.65 -14.97
C VAL A 74 4.45 9.82 -13.45
N PRO A 75 3.50 10.62 -13.01
CA PRO A 75 3.34 10.92 -11.58
C PRO A 75 2.88 9.71 -10.79
N GLN A 76 3.14 9.73 -9.49
CA GLN A 76 2.76 8.64 -8.61
C GLN A 76 1.26 8.53 -8.33
N GLN A 77 0.48 9.56 -8.58
CA GLN A 77 -0.95 9.67 -8.29
C GLN A 77 -1.30 9.51 -6.80
N MET A 78 -0.73 8.51 -6.14
CA MET A 78 -0.86 8.27 -4.70
C MET A 78 0.35 7.48 -4.22
N HIS A 79 0.59 7.48 -2.91
CA HIS A 79 1.54 6.56 -2.29
C HIS A 79 1.07 6.19 -0.90
N LEU A 80 1.54 5.05 -0.40
CA LEU A 80 1.27 4.62 0.96
C LEU A 80 2.47 4.98 1.83
N ASP A 81 2.20 5.51 3.02
CA ASP A 81 3.17 5.57 4.09
C ASP A 81 2.93 4.37 5.01
N VAL A 82 3.96 3.59 5.24
CA VAL A 82 3.91 2.42 6.10
C VAL A 82 4.73 2.71 7.34
N MET A 83 4.10 2.74 8.50
CA MET A 83 4.84 2.96 9.74
C MET A 83 5.54 1.69 10.18
N VAL A 84 6.80 1.82 10.54
CA VAL A 84 7.67 0.71 10.95
C VAL A 84 8.41 1.08 12.23
N ASP A 85 8.86 0.06 12.97
CA ASP A 85 9.65 0.30 14.17
C ASP A 85 11.12 0.59 13.85
N ASP A 86 11.67 -0.07 12.83
CA ASP A 86 13.05 0.05 12.39
C ASP A 86 13.09 0.20 10.87
N GLN A 87 13.37 1.40 10.38
CA GLN A 87 13.35 1.71 8.96
C GLN A 87 14.41 0.92 8.17
N ALA A 88 15.58 0.72 8.73
CA ALA A 88 16.63 -0.02 8.04
C ALA A 88 16.27 -1.49 7.87
N ALA A 89 15.81 -2.13 8.94
CA ALA A 89 15.38 -3.52 8.90
C ALA A 89 14.17 -3.72 7.99
N ALA A 90 13.20 -2.81 8.06
CA ALA A 90 12.02 -2.86 7.20
C ALA A 90 12.38 -2.69 5.72
N GLY A 91 13.33 -1.81 5.42
CA GLY A 91 13.82 -1.62 4.05
C GLY A 91 14.44 -2.89 3.48
N GLU A 92 15.28 -3.57 4.27
CA GLU A 92 15.88 -4.84 3.83
C GLU A 92 14.81 -5.91 3.61
N ALA A 93 13.82 -5.98 4.49
CA ALA A 93 12.71 -6.92 4.34
C ALA A 93 11.87 -6.63 3.09
N ALA A 94 11.59 -5.36 2.82
CA ALA A 94 10.85 -4.96 1.62
C ALA A 94 11.61 -5.34 0.33
N LEU A 95 12.93 -5.11 0.30
CA LEU A 95 13.76 -5.50 -0.84
C LEU A 95 13.74 -7.01 -1.06
N ALA A 96 13.77 -7.79 0.01
CA ALA A 96 13.69 -9.24 -0.07
C ALA A 96 12.34 -9.73 -0.63
N LEU A 97 11.28 -8.95 -0.44
CA LEU A 97 9.94 -9.25 -0.98
C LEU A 97 9.76 -8.81 -2.44
N GLY A 98 10.72 -8.10 -3.02
CA GLY A 98 10.65 -7.65 -4.40
C GLY A 98 10.47 -6.16 -4.61
N ALA A 99 10.53 -5.35 -3.55
CA ALA A 99 10.55 -3.90 -3.68
C ALA A 99 11.86 -3.44 -4.32
N ARG A 100 11.84 -2.25 -4.92
CA ARG A 100 13.03 -1.56 -5.41
C ARG A 100 13.22 -0.26 -4.64
N ARG A 101 14.48 0.08 -4.35
CA ARG A 101 14.79 1.38 -3.74
C ARG A 101 14.63 2.48 -4.78
N LEU A 102 13.94 3.56 -4.39
CA LEU A 102 13.80 4.78 -5.19
C LEU A 102 14.58 5.92 -4.56
N PRO A 103 14.89 7.00 -5.33
CA PRO A 103 15.49 8.20 -4.75
C PRO A 103 14.60 8.80 -3.66
N GLY A 104 15.23 9.28 -2.59
CA GLY A 104 14.54 9.87 -1.45
C GLY A 104 14.85 9.14 -0.17
N ASP A 105 14.22 9.57 0.92
CA ASP A 105 14.45 9.03 2.25
C ASP A 105 13.47 7.89 2.51
N HIS A 106 13.98 6.66 2.48
CA HIS A 106 13.18 5.44 2.69
C HIS A 106 12.00 5.30 1.73
N VAL A 107 12.24 5.60 0.45
CA VAL A 107 11.25 5.48 -0.62
C VAL A 107 11.54 4.23 -1.43
N TYR A 108 10.51 3.45 -1.71
CA TYR A 108 10.60 2.19 -2.45
C TYR A 108 9.48 2.10 -3.48
N ALA A 109 9.67 1.25 -4.48
CA ALA A 109 8.61 0.87 -5.40
C ALA A 109 8.15 -0.56 -5.08
N ASP A 110 6.85 -0.78 -5.11
CA ASP A 110 6.29 -2.12 -5.00
C ASP A 110 6.46 -2.88 -6.35
N PRO A 111 6.08 -4.16 -6.45
CA PRO A 111 6.27 -4.92 -7.69
C PRO A 111 5.64 -4.32 -8.94
N ALA A 112 4.55 -3.58 -8.80
CA ALA A 112 3.90 -2.89 -9.92
C ALA A 112 4.53 -1.53 -10.23
N GLY A 113 5.46 -1.06 -9.37
CA GLY A 113 6.13 0.22 -9.55
C GLY A 113 5.49 1.39 -8.80
N HIS A 114 4.53 1.14 -7.91
CA HIS A 114 3.95 2.19 -7.09
C HIS A 114 4.92 2.59 -5.98
N PRO A 115 5.25 3.89 -5.84
CA PRO A 115 6.07 4.35 -4.73
C PRO A 115 5.35 4.18 -3.39
N PHE A 116 6.12 3.84 -2.38
CA PHE A 116 5.67 3.86 -0.98
C PHE A 116 6.84 4.26 -0.08
N CYS A 117 6.52 4.77 1.10
CA CYS A 117 7.51 5.20 2.06
C CYS A 117 7.43 4.34 3.32
N LEU A 118 8.59 4.02 3.88
CA LEU A 118 8.68 3.43 5.21
C LEU A 118 8.98 4.56 6.18
N ILE A 119 8.01 4.90 7.03
CA ILE A 119 8.15 5.96 8.00
C ILE A 119 8.36 5.37 9.39
N ARG A 120 9.16 6.04 10.21
CA ARG A 120 9.23 5.68 11.62
C ARG A 120 7.85 5.90 12.23
N ARG A 121 7.33 4.88 12.95
CA ARG A 121 6.03 5.04 13.58
C ARG A 121 6.05 6.28 14.50
N PRO A 122 4.97 7.08 14.46
CA PRO A 122 4.87 8.24 15.33
C PRO A 122 4.71 7.82 16.79
N THR A 123 5.01 8.73 17.71
CA THR A 123 5.01 8.44 19.14
C THR A 123 3.64 8.04 19.69
N TRP A 124 2.55 8.46 19.02
CA TRP A 124 1.19 8.10 19.44
C TRP A 124 0.81 6.66 19.05
N ALA A 125 1.57 6.02 18.14
CA ALA A 125 1.26 4.68 17.67
C ALA A 125 1.97 3.63 18.53
N PRO A 126 1.31 2.51 18.86
CA PRO A 126 1.96 1.38 19.52
C PRO A 126 2.99 0.72 18.60
N PRO A 127 3.94 -0.05 19.15
CA PRO A 127 4.87 -0.83 18.33
C PRO A 127 4.13 -1.72 17.33
N VAL A 128 4.74 -1.91 16.14
CA VAL A 128 4.18 -2.74 15.09
C VAL A 128 4.21 -4.22 15.51
N ASN A 129 5.27 -4.60 16.24
CA ASN A 129 5.43 -5.96 16.77
C ASN A 129 5.66 -5.95 18.27
#